data_9a8bdb269e112ee24d214abc5e50f596
#
_entry.id   9a8bdb269e112ee24d214abc5e50f596
#
_cell.length_a   1.000
_cell.length_b   1.000
_cell.length_c   1.000
_cell.angle_alpha   90.00
_cell.angle_beta   90.00
_cell.angle_gamma   90.00
#
_symmetry.space_group_name_H-M   'P 1'
#
loop_
_entity.id
_entity.type
_entity.pdbx_description
1 polymer ?
#
loop_
_entity_poly.entity_id
_entity_poly.type
_entity_poly.pdbx_seq_one_letter_code
_entity_poly.pdbx_strand_id
1 'polypeptide(L)'
;MEDLLKIQQKLIPEVIEIMTKRYLVLREISLSGPIGRRALANNLQNSERIIRTETELLKQQGLIDVASKGMTITQEGQQLLKDLKDAMRDVMQVSNCRHN
;
A
#
# COMPACT_ATOMS: atom_id res chain seq x y z
N MET A 1 -10.77 29.83 1.63
CA MET A 1 -11.41 28.86 0.73
C MET A 1 -10.51 28.44 -0.41
N GLU A 2 -9.79 29.37 -1.04
CA GLU A 2 -8.84 29.02 -2.10
C GLU A 2 -7.73 28.11 -1.60
N ASP A 3 -7.28 28.30 -0.36
CA ASP A 3 -6.22 27.48 0.23
C ASP A 3 -6.65 26.03 0.44
N LEU A 4 -7.92 25.82 0.82
CA LEU A 4 -8.48 24.49 0.98
C LEU A 4 -8.53 23.72 -0.34
N LEU A 5 -8.92 24.40 -1.42
CA LEU A 5 -8.97 23.78 -2.74
C LEU A 5 -7.57 23.38 -3.22
N LYS A 6 -6.58 24.26 -2.99
CA LYS A 6 -5.17 23.95 -3.35
C LYS A 6 -4.64 22.77 -2.56
N ILE A 7 -4.96 22.70 -1.26
CA ILE A 7 -4.56 21.59 -0.40
C ILE A 7 -5.19 20.29 -0.91
N GLN A 8 -6.47 20.30 -1.23
CA GLN A 8 -7.14 19.12 -1.76
C GLN A 8 -6.54 18.65 -3.09
N GLN A 9 -6.20 19.58 -3.98
CA GLN A 9 -5.61 19.25 -5.27
C GLN A 9 -4.23 18.63 -5.13
N LYS A 10 -3.46 19.03 -4.10
CA LYS A 10 -2.13 18.47 -3.84
C LYS A 10 -2.19 17.17 -3.06
N LEU A 11 -3.04 17.11 -2.02
CA LEU A 11 -3.06 15.99 -1.09
C LEU A 11 -3.74 14.75 -1.65
N ILE A 12 -4.80 14.91 -2.46
CA ILE A 12 -5.54 13.76 -2.97
C ILE A 12 -4.67 12.86 -3.84
N PRO A 13 -3.91 13.38 -4.82
CA PRO A 13 -3.01 12.52 -5.60
C PRO A 13 -1.94 11.85 -4.75
N GLU A 14 -1.36 12.55 -3.77
CA GLU A 14 -0.35 11.98 -2.88
C GLU A 14 -0.93 10.87 -2.02
N VAL A 15 -2.13 11.05 -1.48
CA VAL A 15 -2.80 10.03 -0.68
C VAL A 15 -3.09 8.79 -1.52
N ILE A 16 -3.58 8.97 -2.74
CA ILE A 16 -3.85 7.86 -3.65
C ILE A 16 -2.56 7.10 -3.96
N GLU A 17 -1.48 7.82 -4.21
CA GLU A 17 -0.17 7.20 -4.49
C GLU A 17 0.32 6.37 -3.29
N ILE A 18 0.22 6.91 -2.08
CA ILE A 18 0.61 6.21 -0.86
C ILE A 18 -0.26 4.96 -0.66
N MET A 19 -1.57 5.09 -0.82
CA MET A 19 -2.50 3.97 -0.69
C MET A 19 -2.20 2.86 -1.70
N THR A 20 -1.93 3.25 -2.93
CA THR A 20 -1.62 2.30 -4.00
C THR A 20 -0.33 1.54 -3.70
N LYS A 21 0.71 2.26 -3.30
CA LYS A 21 1.99 1.65 -2.94
C LYS A 21 1.84 0.66 -1.78
N ARG A 22 1.15 1.08 -0.73
CA ARG A 22 0.93 0.23 0.45
C ARG A 22 0.11 -1.00 0.11
N TYR A 23 -0.92 -0.83 -0.69
CA TYR A 23 -1.73 -1.93 -1.18
C TYR A 23 -0.90 -2.95 -1.95
N LEU A 24 -0.07 -2.49 -2.90
CA LEU A 24 0.73 -3.37 -3.74
C LEU A 24 1.77 -4.13 -2.91
N VAL A 25 2.39 -3.48 -1.94
CA VAL A 25 3.37 -4.13 -1.06
C VAL A 25 2.69 -5.20 -0.20
N LEU A 26 1.59 -4.88 0.46
CA LEU A 26 0.85 -5.83 1.28
C LEU A 26 0.32 -6.99 0.46
N ARG A 27 -0.20 -6.71 -0.72
CA ARG A 27 -0.73 -7.74 -1.62
C ARG A 27 0.36 -8.73 -2.02
N GLU A 28 1.54 -8.21 -2.40
CA GLU A 28 2.65 -9.08 -2.81
C GLU A 28 3.12 -9.94 -1.65
N ILE A 29 3.23 -9.38 -0.45
CA ILE A 29 3.60 -10.16 0.74
C ILE A 29 2.53 -11.22 1.03
N SER A 30 1.26 -10.88 0.88
CA SER A 30 0.16 -11.83 1.07
C SER A 30 0.22 -13.00 0.09
N LEU A 31 0.56 -12.72 -1.16
CA LEU A 31 0.57 -13.73 -2.23
C LEU A 31 1.86 -14.56 -2.24
N SER A 32 2.98 -13.96 -1.92
CA SER A 32 4.30 -14.56 -2.11
C SER A 32 5.04 -14.85 -0.81
N GLY A 33 4.48 -14.48 0.35
CA GLY A 33 5.15 -14.66 1.61
C GLY A 33 5.32 -16.13 2.00
N PRO A 34 6.36 -16.48 2.76
CA PRO A 34 7.41 -15.58 3.25
C PRO A 34 8.31 -15.09 2.12
N ILE A 35 8.60 -13.80 2.09
CA ILE A 35 9.37 -13.18 1.02
C ILE A 35 10.37 -12.17 1.61
N GLY A 36 11.60 -12.17 1.09
CA GLY A 36 12.63 -11.21 1.48
C GLY A 36 12.48 -9.87 0.76
N ARG A 37 13.17 -8.85 1.28
CA ARG A 37 13.08 -7.49 0.72
C ARG A 37 13.55 -7.41 -0.73
N ARG A 38 14.66 -8.09 -1.06
CA ARG A 38 15.19 -8.07 -2.42
C ARG A 38 14.21 -8.68 -3.41
N ALA A 39 13.66 -9.84 -3.07
CA ALA A 39 12.68 -10.51 -3.93
C ALA A 39 11.41 -9.66 -4.07
N LEU A 40 10.97 -9.04 -2.97
CA LEU A 40 9.81 -8.16 -3.00
C LEU A 40 10.06 -6.96 -3.90
N ALA A 41 11.24 -6.32 -3.78
CA ALA A 41 11.61 -5.20 -4.63
C ALA A 41 11.65 -5.60 -6.10
N ASN A 42 12.21 -6.77 -6.42
CA ASN A 42 12.24 -7.28 -7.78
C ASN A 42 10.84 -7.53 -8.33
N ASN A 43 9.97 -8.16 -7.54
CA ASN A 43 8.61 -8.48 -7.97
C ASN A 43 7.80 -7.21 -8.25
N LEU A 44 8.03 -6.17 -7.46
CA LEU A 44 7.30 -4.90 -7.61
C LEU A 44 8.02 -3.90 -8.51
N GLN A 45 9.20 -4.28 -9.04
CA GLN A 45 10.03 -3.41 -9.88
C GLN A 45 10.30 -2.06 -9.21
N ASN A 46 10.67 -2.14 -7.93
CA ASN A 46 10.93 -0.96 -7.12
C ASN A 46 12.31 -1.09 -6.46
N SER A 47 12.85 0.02 -5.95
CA SER A 47 14.17 0.00 -5.31
C SER A 47 14.09 -0.69 -3.94
N GLU A 48 15.17 -1.34 -3.54
CA GLU A 48 15.26 -1.95 -2.21
C GLU A 48 15.13 -0.90 -1.11
N ARG A 49 15.62 0.31 -1.37
CA ARG A 49 15.53 1.41 -0.39
C ARG A 49 14.07 1.77 -0.09
N ILE A 50 13.26 1.91 -1.13
CA ILE A 50 11.84 2.22 -0.97
C ILE A 50 11.12 1.08 -0.26
N ILE A 51 11.41 -0.16 -0.66
CA ILE A 51 10.80 -1.34 -0.04
C ILE A 51 11.22 -1.46 1.43
N ARG A 52 12.47 -1.16 1.75
CA ARG A 52 12.93 -1.18 3.14
C ARG A 52 12.14 -0.20 3.99
N THR A 53 11.98 1.03 3.52
CA THR A 53 11.23 2.07 4.24
C THR A 53 9.79 1.64 4.44
N GLU A 54 9.15 1.15 3.40
CA GLU A 54 7.74 0.73 3.47
C GLU A 54 7.56 -0.47 4.40
N THR A 55 8.42 -1.49 4.31
CA THR A 55 8.30 -2.69 5.14
C THR A 55 8.64 -2.41 6.60
N GLU A 56 9.57 -1.50 6.89
CA GLU A 56 9.83 -1.08 8.28
C GLU A 56 8.59 -0.44 8.89
N LEU A 57 7.92 0.41 8.14
CA LEU A 57 6.67 1.03 8.59
C LEU A 57 5.59 -0.02 8.85
N LEU A 58 5.40 -0.95 7.93
CA LEU A 58 4.41 -2.01 8.06
C LEU A 58 4.68 -2.90 9.28
N LYS A 59 5.96 -3.20 9.51
CA LYS A 59 6.38 -3.99 10.67
C LYS A 59 6.07 -3.26 11.97
N GLN A 60 6.39 -1.97 12.05
CA GLN A 60 6.13 -1.15 13.24
C GLN A 60 4.63 -1.08 13.55
N GLN A 61 3.80 -1.10 12.53
CA GLN A 61 2.35 -1.05 12.69
C GLN A 61 1.72 -2.42 12.93
N GLY A 62 2.53 -3.48 12.99
CA GLY A 62 2.02 -4.82 13.23
C GLY A 62 1.28 -5.44 12.04
N LEU A 63 1.52 -4.94 10.84
CA LEU A 63 0.82 -5.40 9.63
C LEU A 63 1.55 -6.54 8.94
N ILE A 64 2.85 -6.68 9.19
CA ILE A 64 3.66 -7.80 8.72
C ILE A 64 4.55 -8.31 9.84
N ASP A 65 4.92 -9.58 9.77
CA ASP A 65 5.93 -10.20 10.60
C ASP A 65 7.18 -10.45 9.77
N VAL A 66 8.36 -10.28 10.41
CA VAL A 66 9.65 -10.51 9.76
C VAL A 66 10.36 -11.63 10.51
N ALA A 67 10.68 -12.69 9.80
CA ALA A 67 11.39 -13.85 10.35
C ALA A 67 12.55 -14.21 9.42
N SER A 68 13.34 -15.21 9.82
CA SER A 68 14.48 -15.65 9.02
C SER A 68 14.08 -16.12 7.62
N LYS A 69 12.87 -16.66 7.47
CA LYS A 69 12.35 -17.11 6.18
C LYS A 69 11.85 -15.99 5.30
N GLY A 70 11.67 -14.80 5.85
CA GLY A 70 11.15 -13.65 5.11
C GLY A 70 9.95 -13.02 5.81
N MET A 71 9.28 -12.14 5.09
CA MET A 71 8.14 -11.38 5.59
C MET A 71 6.84 -12.10 5.27
N THR A 72 5.92 -12.11 6.24
CA THR A 72 4.56 -12.63 6.09
C THR A 72 3.57 -11.57 6.55
N ILE A 73 2.34 -11.64 6.03
CA ILE A 73 1.30 -10.70 6.41
C ILE A 73 0.61 -11.17 7.70
N THR A 74 0.30 -10.26 8.60
CA THR A 74 -0.47 -10.54 9.81
C THR A 74 -1.96 -10.48 9.51
N GLN A 75 -2.78 -10.87 10.51
CA GLN A 75 -4.23 -10.75 10.40
C GLN A 75 -4.64 -9.29 10.24
N GLU A 76 -4.01 -8.40 10.98
CA GLU A 76 -4.22 -6.95 10.87
C GLU A 76 -3.82 -6.43 9.49
N GLY A 77 -2.74 -6.98 8.93
CA GLY A 77 -2.32 -6.66 7.56
C GLY A 77 -3.33 -7.11 6.53
N GLN A 78 -3.91 -8.31 6.70
CA GLN A 78 -4.96 -8.81 5.81
C GLN A 78 -6.19 -7.90 5.84
N GLN A 79 -6.56 -7.43 7.03
CA GLN A 79 -7.71 -6.54 7.16
C GLN A 79 -7.44 -5.20 6.48
N LEU A 80 -6.25 -4.64 6.66
CA LEU A 80 -5.88 -3.40 5.98
C LEU A 80 -5.85 -3.58 4.46
N LEU A 81 -5.34 -4.71 3.99
CA LEU A 81 -5.31 -5.01 2.56
C LEU A 81 -6.72 -4.97 1.97
N LYS A 82 -7.67 -5.58 2.66
CA LYS A 82 -9.08 -5.57 2.25
C LYS A 82 -9.66 -4.15 2.26
N ASP A 83 -9.37 -3.39 3.33
CA ASP A 83 -9.87 -2.03 3.47
C ASP A 83 -9.31 -1.11 2.38
N LEU A 84 -8.03 -1.25 2.06
CA LEU A 84 -7.40 -0.48 0.98
C LEU A 84 -8.01 -0.82 -0.38
N LYS A 85 -8.26 -2.09 -0.62
CA LYS A 85 -8.90 -2.55 -1.86
C LYS A 85 -10.30 -1.95 -2.01
N ASP A 86 -11.08 -1.97 -0.93
CA ASP A 86 -12.44 -1.42 -0.93
C ASP A 86 -12.41 0.10 -1.12
N ALA A 87 -11.49 0.80 -0.44
CA ALA A 87 -11.33 2.25 -0.58
C ALA A 87 -10.94 2.64 -2.00
N MET A 88 -10.02 1.90 -2.62
CA MET A 88 -9.59 2.16 -3.99
C MET A 88 -10.72 1.91 -4.98
N ARG A 89 -11.53 0.88 -4.75
CA ARG A 89 -12.71 0.59 -5.57
C ARG A 89 -13.71 1.74 -5.50
N ASP A 90 -13.97 2.27 -4.29
CA ASP A 90 -14.91 3.36 -4.09
C ASP A 90 -14.45 4.63 -4.81
N VAL A 91 -13.16 4.95 -4.77
CA VAL A 91 -12.59 6.08 -5.48
C VAL A 91 -12.78 5.90 -6.99
N MET A 92 -12.54 4.70 -7.52
CA MET A 92 -12.71 4.42 -8.94
C MET A 92 -14.16 4.49 -9.36
N GLN A 93 -15.11 4.04 -8.52
CA GLN A 93 -16.54 4.12 -8.81
C GLN A 93 -17.02 5.56 -8.86
N VAL A 94 -16.57 6.40 -7.92
CA VAL A 94 -16.89 7.83 -7.94
C VAL A 94 -16.38 8.49 -9.22
N SER A 95 -15.17 8.13 -9.65
CA SER A 95 -14.59 8.61 -10.90
C SER A 95 -15.44 8.17 -12.10
N ASN A 96 -15.91 6.93 -12.12
CA ASN A 96 -16.75 6.41 -13.22
C ASN A 96 -18.13 7.08 -13.26
N CYS A 97 -18.72 7.36 -12.09
CA CYS A 97 -20.02 8.02 -12.02
C CYS A 97 -19.99 9.43 -12.60
N ARG A 98 -18.84 10.08 -12.63
CA ARG A 98 -18.70 11.43 -13.20
C ARG A 98 -18.77 11.46 -14.72
N HIS A 99 -18.56 10.32 -15.36
CA HIS A 99 -18.57 10.24 -16.84
C HIS A 99 -19.94 9.95 -17.42
N ASN A 100 -20.89 9.73 -16.56
CA ASN A 100 -22.28 9.56 -16.96
C ASN A 100 -23.04 10.87 -16.73
#